data_aa1e58bda96bded8f5fd3dcfea1fe452
#
_entry.id   aa1e58bda96bded8f5fd3dcfea1fe452
#
_cell.length_a   1.000
_cell.length_b   1.000
_cell.length_c   1.000
_cell.angle_alpha   90.00
_cell.angle_beta   90.00
_cell.angle_gamma   90.00
#
_symmetry.space_group_name_H-M   'P 1'
#
loop_
_entity.id
_entity.type
_entity.pdbx_description
1 polymer ?
#
loop_
_entity_poly.entity_id
_entity_poly.type
_entity_poly.pdbx_seq_one_letter_code
_entity_poly.pdbx_strand_id
1 'polypeptide(L)'
;MQEPIISEELFDRVQELRSHKRRNTKTGRASLFAGLLFCPDCGAKLHFCAAKSLKPNQEFYRCANYNSGRGTCNIHYIRNVVLEQIVAEAVSDLADFVRCYEPVFLYLLAKNTTAARQAEAQRLKQTITASEQRVQTIDKAIEGLFEANISGKITDERFTKMTANYETEQKELLELIAVGKKKLLDAEQTKVDLRLLMKALRDYTDIRQLTPEIVNALIRRIEVHSKDKEKEGQGGHLFHRRGIVHHSDRN
;
A
#
# COMPACT_ATOMS: atom_id res chain seq x y z
N MET A 1 -10.35 29.79 -13.00
CA MET A 1 -10.32 28.50 -12.28
C MET A 1 -10.36 28.82 -10.81
N GLN A 2 -11.28 28.24 -10.03
CA GLN A 2 -11.28 28.42 -8.58
C GLN A 2 -10.19 27.53 -7.96
N GLU A 3 -9.41 28.10 -7.04
CA GLU A 3 -8.44 27.30 -6.26
C GLU A 3 -9.16 26.28 -5.40
N PRO A 4 -8.67 25.02 -5.34
CA PRO A 4 -9.29 23.98 -4.53
C PRO A 4 -9.20 24.36 -3.03
N ILE A 5 -10.29 24.21 -2.28
CA ILE A 5 -10.40 24.53 -0.85
C ILE A 5 -9.52 23.60 0.00
N ILE A 6 -9.25 22.40 -0.49
CA ILE A 6 -8.38 21.39 0.14
C ILE A 6 -7.36 20.89 -0.89
N SER A 7 -6.17 20.50 -0.41
CA SER A 7 -5.16 19.91 -1.29
C SER A 7 -5.65 18.57 -1.87
N GLU A 8 -5.22 18.25 -3.09
CA GLU A 8 -5.51 16.99 -3.77
C GLU A 8 -5.11 15.79 -2.90
N GLU A 9 -3.95 15.87 -2.26
CA GLU A 9 -3.43 14.86 -1.33
C GLU A 9 -4.39 14.58 -0.16
N LEU A 10 -4.98 15.64 0.42
CA LEU A 10 -5.92 15.51 1.53
C LEU A 10 -7.26 14.94 1.03
N PHE A 11 -7.70 15.34 -0.15
CA PHE A 11 -8.88 14.79 -0.79
C PHE A 11 -8.74 13.29 -1.04
N ASP A 12 -7.65 12.86 -1.65
CA ASP A 12 -7.37 11.45 -1.95
C ASP A 12 -7.29 10.62 -0.66
N ARG A 13 -6.65 11.14 0.37
CA ARG A 13 -6.62 10.49 1.68
C ARG A 13 -8.02 10.32 2.28
N VAL A 14 -8.88 11.32 2.17
CA VAL A 14 -10.28 11.23 2.61
C VAL A 14 -11.06 10.20 1.79
N GLN A 15 -10.85 10.13 0.47
CA GLN A 15 -11.49 9.11 -0.37
C GLN A 15 -11.02 7.69 -0.02
N GLU A 16 -9.73 7.50 0.22
CA GLU A 16 -9.19 6.22 0.71
C GLU A 16 -9.86 5.80 2.02
N LEU A 17 -9.96 6.70 3.01
CA LEU A 17 -10.64 6.44 4.29
C LEU A 17 -12.14 6.15 4.10
N ARG A 18 -12.82 6.83 3.18
CA ARG A 18 -14.24 6.58 2.83
C ARG A 18 -14.44 5.23 2.16
N SER A 19 -13.48 4.74 1.39
CA SER A 19 -13.55 3.42 0.75
C SER A 19 -13.58 2.27 1.78
N HIS A 20 -13.10 2.52 2.99
CA HIS A 20 -13.19 1.61 4.12
C HIS A 20 -14.60 1.66 4.74
N LYS A 21 -15.63 1.19 4.00
CA LYS A 21 -17.01 1.15 4.50
C LYS A 21 -17.08 0.37 5.82
N ARG A 22 -17.34 1.08 6.91
CA ARG A 22 -17.62 0.49 8.22
C ARG A 22 -19.04 -0.06 8.20
N ARG A 23 -19.20 -1.38 8.30
CA ARG A 23 -20.50 -1.96 8.58
C ARG A 23 -20.75 -1.79 10.09
N ASN A 24 -21.89 -1.20 10.45
CA ASN A 24 -22.32 -1.18 11.84
C ASN A 24 -22.49 -2.63 12.33
N THR A 25 -21.84 -2.96 13.44
CA THR A 25 -22.07 -4.26 14.09
C THR A 25 -23.48 -4.30 14.67
N LYS A 26 -24.06 -5.50 14.78
CA LYS A 26 -25.39 -5.68 15.44
C LYS A 26 -25.39 -5.22 16.90
N THR A 27 -24.24 -5.02 17.50
CA THR A 27 -24.03 -4.55 18.87
C THR A 27 -23.86 -3.03 18.98
N GLY A 28 -23.78 -2.31 17.86
CA GLY A 28 -23.43 -0.87 17.81
C GLY A 28 -21.97 -0.56 18.14
N ARG A 29 -21.16 -1.57 18.51
CA ARG A 29 -19.75 -1.36 18.86
C ARG A 29 -18.92 -1.18 17.58
N ALA A 30 -18.12 -0.13 17.55
CA ALA A 30 -17.21 0.16 16.45
C ALA A 30 -15.80 -0.33 16.78
N SER A 31 -15.10 -0.87 15.80
CA SER A 31 -13.70 -1.24 15.92
C SER A 31 -12.80 -0.06 15.51
N LEU A 32 -11.74 0.19 16.29
CA LEU A 32 -10.71 1.19 15.95
C LEU A 32 -9.97 0.85 14.67
N PHE A 33 -9.78 -0.45 14.40
CA PHE A 33 -8.96 -0.94 13.27
C PHE A 33 -9.78 -1.46 12.09
N ALA A 34 -11.06 -1.07 12.00
CA ALA A 34 -11.91 -1.52 10.90
C ALA A 34 -11.34 -1.12 9.54
N GLY A 35 -11.10 -2.10 8.68
CA GLY A 35 -10.57 -1.89 7.34
C GLY A 35 -9.04 -1.82 7.23
N LEU A 36 -8.32 -1.79 8.36
CA LEU A 36 -6.86 -1.71 8.40
C LEU A 36 -6.16 -3.07 8.53
N LEU A 37 -6.89 -4.14 8.90
CA LEU A 37 -6.29 -5.46 9.11
C LEU A 37 -6.41 -6.34 7.87
N PHE A 38 -5.31 -7.00 7.53
CA PHE A 38 -5.19 -7.86 6.36
C PHE A 38 -4.56 -9.20 6.72
N CYS A 39 -4.95 -10.23 6.00
CA CYS A 39 -4.33 -11.54 6.03
C CYS A 39 -3.12 -11.55 5.10
N PRO A 40 -1.91 -11.92 5.56
CA PRO A 40 -0.73 -11.96 4.71
C PRO A 40 -0.81 -13.06 3.64
N ASP A 41 -1.49 -14.19 3.93
CA ASP A 41 -1.53 -15.34 3.05
C ASP A 41 -2.48 -15.15 1.86
N CYS A 42 -3.67 -14.57 2.10
CA CYS A 42 -4.68 -14.42 1.05
C CYS A 42 -5.02 -12.96 0.68
N GLY A 43 -4.39 -11.98 1.33
CA GLY A 43 -4.65 -10.56 1.09
C GLY A 43 -6.03 -10.05 1.55
N ALA A 44 -6.92 -10.94 2.01
CA ALA A 44 -8.26 -10.56 2.43
C ALA A 44 -8.24 -9.75 3.73
N LYS A 45 -9.23 -8.87 3.90
CA LYS A 45 -9.40 -8.11 5.17
C LYS A 45 -9.81 -9.05 6.30
N LEU A 46 -9.40 -8.72 7.53
CA LEU A 46 -9.94 -9.35 8.72
C LEU A 46 -11.20 -8.59 9.15
N HIS A 47 -12.25 -9.35 9.44
CA HIS A 47 -13.53 -8.81 9.90
C HIS A 47 -13.58 -8.78 11.41
N PHE A 48 -14.09 -7.67 11.95
CA PHE A 48 -14.40 -7.54 13.38
C PHE A 48 -15.62 -8.38 13.74
N CYS A 49 -15.45 -9.25 14.72
CA CYS A 49 -16.47 -10.17 15.23
C CYS A 49 -16.88 -9.72 16.63
N ALA A 50 -18.06 -9.10 16.73
CA ALA A 50 -18.70 -8.71 17.97
C ALA A 50 -20.12 -9.27 17.98
N ALA A 51 -20.51 -9.88 19.08
CA ALA A 51 -21.86 -10.41 19.30
C ALA A 51 -22.40 -9.97 20.66
N LYS A 52 -23.74 -9.98 20.84
CA LYS A 52 -24.36 -9.65 22.12
C LYS A 52 -23.92 -10.58 23.26
N SER A 53 -23.58 -11.84 22.92
CA SER A 53 -23.08 -12.86 23.85
C SER A 53 -21.61 -12.69 24.23
N LEU A 54 -20.83 -11.89 23.47
CA LEU A 54 -19.43 -11.66 23.72
C LEU A 54 -19.22 -10.45 24.62
N LYS A 55 -18.37 -10.60 25.62
CA LYS A 55 -17.86 -9.46 26.38
C LYS A 55 -16.90 -8.65 25.54
N PRO A 56 -16.69 -7.33 25.79
CA PRO A 56 -15.75 -6.51 25.01
C PRO A 56 -14.34 -7.08 24.90
N ASN A 57 -13.84 -7.74 25.94
CA ASN A 57 -12.53 -8.38 25.94
C ASN A 57 -12.47 -9.72 25.17
N GLN A 58 -13.60 -10.22 24.69
CA GLN A 58 -13.71 -11.44 23.87
C GLN A 58 -13.89 -11.13 22.39
N GLU A 59 -14.08 -9.86 22.02
CA GLU A 59 -14.18 -9.43 20.65
C GLU A 59 -12.86 -9.64 19.89
N PHE A 60 -12.96 -9.97 18.61
CA PHE A 60 -11.80 -10.39 17.83
C PHE A 60 -11.93 -10.06 16.34
N TYR A 61 -10.81 -10.18 15.65
CA TYR A 61 -10.75 -10.12 14.19
C TYR A 61 -10.42 -11.49 13.63
N ARG A 62 -11.01 -11.81 12.48
CA ARG A 62 -10.81 -13.05 11.78
C ARG A 62 -10.78 -12.83 10.26
N CYS A 63 -9.91 -13.57 9.57
CA CYS A 63 -9.79 -13.51 8.11
C CYS A 63 -11.14 -13.76 7.43
N ALA A 64 -11.52 -12.86 6.52
CA ALA A 64 -12.78 -12.93 5.79
C ALA A 64 -12.86 -14.19 4.92
N ASN A 65 -11.76 -14.56 4.27
CA ASN A 65 -11.69 -15.74 3.40
C ASN A 65 -11.85 -17.03 4.21
N TYR A 66 -11.16 -17.17 5.33
CA TYR A 66 -11.36 -18.30 6.24
C TYR A 66 -12.79 -18.36 6.77
N ASN A 67 -13.38 -17.20 7.13
CA ASN A 67 -14.74 -17.14 7.70
C ASN A 67 -15.85 -17.50 6.70
N SER A 68 -15.59 -17.37 5.40
CA SER A 68 -16.59 -17.68 4.36
C SER A 68 -16.85 -19.17 4.22
N GLY A 69 -16.00 -20.04 4.77
CA GLY A 69 -16.07 -21.49 4.65
C GLY A 69 -15.78 -22.01 3.23
N ARG A 70 -15.53 -21.13 2.28
CA ARG A 70 -15.22 -21.44 0.86
C ARG A 70 -13.76 -21.16 0.51
N GLY A 71 -13.02 -20.58 1.44
CA GLY A 71 -11.65 -20.16 1.21
C GLY A 71 -10.63 -21.22 1.57
N THR A 72 -9.48 -21.16 0.91
CA THR A 72 -8.30 -22.01 1.13
C THR A 72 -7.36 -21.45 2.20
N CYS A 73 -7.75 -20.34 2.86
CA CYS A 73 -6.91 -19.67 3.84
C CYS A 73 -6.96 -20.35 5.21
N ASN A 74 -5.84 -20.33 5.91
CA ASN A 74 -5.73 -20.79 7.29
C ASN A 74 -6.36 -19.76 8.26
N ILE A 75 -6.49 -20.15 9.55
CA ILE A 75 -7.04 -19.26 10.57
C ILE A 75 -6.05 -18.14 10.91
N HIS A 76 -6.46 -16.91 10.62
CA HIS A 76 -5.80 -15.68 11.08
C HIS A 76 -6.75 -14.98 12.03
N TYR A 77 -6.33 -14.85 13.28
CA TYR A 77 -7.17 -14.41 14.40
C TYR A 77 -6.36 -13.58 15.39
N ILE A 78 -6.95 -12.49 15.86
CA ILE A 78 -6.41 -11.69 16.97
C ILE A 78 -7.54 -11.10 17.80
N ARG A 79 -7.42 -11.10 19.12
CA ARG A 79 -8.36 -10.40 20.01
C ARG A 79 -8.21 -8.90 19.88
N ASN A 80 -9.33 -8.17 19.94
CA ASN A 80 -9.34 -6.72 19.84
C ASN A 80 -8.47 -6.06 20.92
N VAL A 81 -8.63 -6.47 22.17
CA VAL A 81 -7.87 -5.92 23.31
C VAL A 81 -6.36 -6.15 23.19
N VAL A 82 -5.95 -7.30 22.64
CA VAL A 82 -4.52 -7.60 22.42
C VAL A 82 -3.96 -6.72 21.30
N LEU A 83 -4.73 -6.54 20.23
CA LEU A 83 -4.34 -5.67 19.13
C LEU A 83 -4.23 -4.21 19.60
N GLU A 84 -5.22 -3.71 20.35
CA GLU A 84 -5.19 -2.35 20.92
C GLU A 84 -3.94 -2.14 21.77
N GLN A 85 -3.61 -3.10 22.63
CA GLN A 85 -2.42 -3.01 23.48
C GLN A 85 -1.12 -2.99 22.65
N ILE A 86 -0.95 -3.93 21.71
CA ILE A 86 0.25 -3.99 20.84
C ILE A 86 0.43 -2.70 20.05
N VAL A 87 -0.66 -2.18 19.49
CA VAL A 87 -0.60 -0.96 18.70
C VAL A 87 -0.33 0.26 19.58
N ALA A 88 -0.95 0.35 20.76
CA ALA A 88 -0.70 1.44 21.69
C ALA A 88 0.76 1.48 22.15
N GLU A 89 1.33 0.33 22.50
CA GLU A 89 2.75 0.21 22.89
C GLU A 89 3.66 0.63 21.73
N ALA A 90 3.42 0.13 20.52
CA ALA A 90 4.24 0.43 19.37
C ALA A 90 4.18 1.91 18.95
N VAL A 91 3.01 2.53 19.03
CA VAL A 91 2.82 3.96 18.72
C VAL A 91 3.47 4.81 19.81
N SER A 92 3.35 4.43 21.09
CA SER A 92 4.01 5.11 22.21
C SER A 92 5.53 5.04 22.09
N ASP A 93 6.09 3.85 21.85
CA ASP A 93 7.53 3.65 21.65
C ASP A 93 8.07 4.51 20.48
N LEU A 94 7.33 4.59 19.38
CA LEU A 94 7.69 5.43 18.24
C LEU A 94 7.66 6.91 18.58
N ALA A 95 6.62 7.37 19.29
CA ALA A 95 6.49 8.76 19.69
C ALA A 95 7.59 9.17 20.67
N ASP A 96 7.92 8.31 21.62
CA ASP A 96 9.02 8.52 22.56
C ASP A 96 10.37 8.56 21.84
N PHE A 97 10.59 7.66 20.89
CA PHE A 97 11.80 7.68 20.05
C PHE A 97 11.91 9.00 19.27
N VAL A 98 10.85 9.45 18.62
CA VAL A 98 10.84 10.69 17.86
C VAL A 98 11.08 11.90 18.79
N ARG A 99 10.48 11.91 19.98
CA ARG A 99 10.65 13.00 20.96
C ARG A 99 12.09 13.08 21.49
N CYS A 100 12.67 11.93 21.84
CA CYS A 100 14.01 11.87 22.42
C CYS A 100 15.14 12.01 21.39
N TYR A 101 14.89 11.56 20.15
CA TYR A 101 15.91 11.42 19.11
C TYR A 101 15.50 12.05 17.78
N GLU A 102 14.77 13.16 17.79
CA GLU A 102 14.28 13.82 16.57
C GLU A 102 15.37 14.03 15.50
N PRO A 103 16.59 14.52 15.83
CA PRO A 103 17.64 14.68 14.83
C PRO A 103 18.08 13.36 14.19
N VAL A 104 18.14 12.28 14.97
CA VAL A 104 18.48 10.93 14.46
C VAL A 104 17.37 10.39 13.58
N PHE A 105 16.13 10.58 13.99
CA PHE A 105 14.97 10.20 13.21
C PHE A 105 14.92 10.93 11.87
N LEU A 106 15.11 12.24 11.87
CA LEU A 106 15.19 13.06 10.66
C LEU A 106 16.36 12.64 9.76
N TYR A 107 17.53 12.32 10.35
CA TYR A 107 18.67 11.79 9.61
C TYR A 107 18.34 10.45 8.93
N LEU A 108 17.72 9.51 9.64
CA LEU A 108 17.30 8.22 9.08
C LEU A 108 16.27 8.38 7.96
N LEU A 109 15.34 9.31 8.11
CA LEU A 109 14.40 9.68 7.07
C LEU A 109 15.10 10.28 5.85
N ALA A 110 16.00 11.23 6.07
CA ALA A 110 16.80 11.84 5.02
C ALA A 110 17.68 10.81 4.31
N LYS A 111 18.29 9.88 5.04
CA LYS A 111 19.11 8.79 4.48
C LYS A 111 18.28 7.87 3.58
N ASN A 112 17.03 7.62 3.92
CA ASN A 112 16.10 6.86 3.08
C ASN A 112 15.58 7.65 1.86
N THR A 113 15.72 8.98 1.85
CA THR A 113 15.42 9.88 0.73
C THR A 113 16.66 10.28 -0.08
N THR A 114 17.76 9.57 0.07
CA THR A 114 19.10 9.94 -0.43
C THR A 114 19.17 10.21 -1.94
N ALA A 115 20.22 10.93 -2.32
CA ALA A 115 20.60 11.24 -3.70
C ALA A 115 20.50 10.03 -4.65
N ALA A 116 20.75 8.80 -4.16
CA ALA A 116 20.60 7.57 -4.90
C ALA A 116 19.14 7.32 -5.36
N ARG A 117 18.14 7.46 -4.44
CA ARG A 117 16.72 7.33 -4.80
C ARG A 117 16.23 8.45 -5.71
N GLN A 118 16.73 9.65 -5.52
CA GLN A 118 16.41 10.78 -6.42
C GLN A 118 17.01 10.53 -7.82
N ALA A 119 18.26 10.06 -7.90
CA ALA A 119 18.90 9.69 -9.16
C ALA A 119 18.16 8.53 -9.85
N GLU A 120 17.71 7.52 -9.09
CA GLU A 120 16.91 6.41 -9.60
C GLU A 120 15.55 6.88 -10.13
N ALA A 121 14.83 7.72 -9.38
CA ALA A 121 13.56 8.29 -9.82
C ALA A 121 13.75 9.16 -11.09
N GLN A 122 14.85 9.91 -11.19
CA GLN A 122 15.16 10.71 -12.36
C GLN A 122 15.51 9.85 -13.58
N ARG A 123 16.29 8.78 -13.40
CA ARG A 123 16.55 7.78 -14.44
C ARG A 123 15.26 7.14 -14.93
N LEU A 124 14.38 6.76 -14.00
CA LEU A 124 13.10 6.15 -14.33
C LEU A 124 12.20 7.11 -15.11
N LYS A 125 12.16 8.41 -14.75
CA LYS A 125 11.44 9.44 -15.51
C LYS A 125 12.00 9.57 -16.94
N GLN A 126 13.33 9.59 -17.09
CA GLN A 126 13.98 9.66 -18.40
C GLN A 126 13.64 8.42 -19.26
N THR A 127 13.66 7.22 -18.65
CA THR A 127 13.30 5.98 -19.36
C THR A 127 11.84 6.02 -19.82
N ILE A 128 10.92 6.46 -18.97
CA ILE A 128 9.49 6.60 -19.34
C ILE A 128 9.34 7.57 -20.51
N THR A 129 9.94 8.76 -20.43
CA THR A 129 9.87 9.76 -21.51
C THR A 129 10.43 9.24 -22.82
N ALA A 130 11.58 8.56 -22.78
CA ALA A 130 12.18 7.95 -23.99
C ALA A 130 11.28 6.85 -24.58
N SER A 131 10.68 6.03 -23.73
CA SER A 131 9.72 4.99 -24.15
C SER A 131 8.46 5.59 -24.76
N GLU A 132 7.90 6.66 -24.18
CA GLU A 132 6.75 7.38 -24.75
C GLU A 132 7.06 7.98 -26.11
N GLN A 133 8.23 8.58 -26.28
CA GLN A 133 8.69 9.09 -27.58
C GLN A 133 8.85 7.96 -28.61
N ARG A 134 9.36 6.80 -28.17
CA ARG A 134 9.51 5.64 -29.06
C ARG A 134 8.16 5.10 -29.51
N VAL A 135 7.18 5.01 -28.60
CA VAL A 135 5.79 4.62 -28.96
C VAL A 135 5.23 5.55 -30.03
N GLN A 136 5.36 6.87 -29.86
CA GLN A 136 4.91 7.83 -30.89
C GLN A 136 5.63 7.67 -32.25
N THR A 137 6.92 7.28 -32.21
CA THR A 137 7.69 7.00 -33.45
C THR A 137 7.19 5.73 -34.13
N ILE A 138 6.83 4.71 -33.35
CA ILE A 138 6.25 3.45 -33.85
C ILE A 138 4.90 3.73 -34.50
N ASP A 139 4.03 4.52 -33.87
CA ASP A 139 2.72 4.89 -34.43
C ASP A 139 2.88 5.52 -35.83
N LYS A 140 3.77 6.51 -35.97
CA LYS A 140 4.09 7.13 -37.26
C LYS A 140 4.70 6.16 -38.27
N ALA A 141 5.50 5.19 -37.80
CA ALA A 141 6.08 4.19 -38.68
C ALA A 141 5.03 3.22 -39.23
N ILE A 142 4.06 2.82 -38.39
CA ILE A 142 2.92 1.98 -38.79
C ILE A 142 2.05 2.72 -39.81
N GLU A 143 1.74 4.02 -39.58
CA GLU A 143 1.02 4.86 -40.54
C GLU A 143 1.74 4.90 -41.87
N GLY A 144 3.05 5.15 -41.88
CA GLY A 144 3.86 5.17 -43.11
C GLY A 144 3.93 3.81 -43.83
N LEU A 145 3.96 2.70 -43.07
CA LEU A 145 3.89 1.36 -43.64
C LEU A 145 2.54 1.09 -44.30
N PHE A 146 1.46 1.55 -43.67
CA PHE A 146 0.11 1.43 -44.23
C PHE A 146 -0.03 2.17 -45.56
N GLU A 147 0.46 3.42 -45.65
CA GLU A 147 0.48 4.20 -46.88
C GLU A 147 1.35 3.55 -47.98
N ALA A 148 2.51 2.99 -47.58
CA ALA A 148 3.41 2.30 -48.52
C ALA A 148 2.78 0.99 -49.04
N ASN A 149 2.01 0.29 -48.24
CA ASN A 149 1.28 -0.90 -48.65
C ASN A 149 0.15 -0.57 -49.63
N ILE A 150 -0.70 0.43 -49.31
CA ILE A 150 -1.76 0.89 -50.22
C ILE A 150 -1.19 1.35 -51.58
N SER A 151 -0.04 2.04 -51.57
CA SER A 151 0.59 2.49 -52.80
C SER A 151 1.34 1.40 -53.57
N GLY A 152 1.32 0.15 -53.10
CA GLY A 152 1.96 -1.00 -53.73
C GLY A 152 3.50 -1.01 -53.64
N LYS A 153 4.09 -0.15 -52.78
CA LYS A 153 5.54 -0.09 -52.57
C LYS A 153 6.08 -1.25 -51.73
N ILE A 154 5.24 -1.84 -50.90
CA ILE A 154 5.55 -3.04 -50.10
C ILE A 154 4.45 -4.08 -50.27
N THR A 155 4.81 -5.35 -50.15
CA THR A 155 3.85 -6.47 -50.22
C THR A 155 3.12 -6.65 -48.91
N ASP A 156 1.91 -7.23 -48.96
CA ASP A 156 1.07 -7.50 -47.78
C ASP A 156 1.80 -8.40 -46.77
N GLU A 157 2.54 -9.37 -47.23
CA GLU A 157 3.33 -10.27 -46.37
C GLU A 157 4.39 -9.49 -45.57
N ARG A 158 5.11 -8.56 -46.26
CA ARG A 158 6.12 -7.73 -45.63
C ARG A 158 5.52 -6.69 -44.68
N PHE A 159 4.40 -6.10 -45.08
CA PHE A 159 3.58 -5.21 -44.22
C PHE A 159 3.21 -5.91 -42.94
N THR A 160 2.56 -7.06 -43.02
CA THR A 160 2.10 -7.85 -41.86
C THR A 160 3.25 -8.17 -40.91
N LYS A 161 4.39 -8.62 -41.46
CA LYS A 161 5.55 -8.96 -40.61
C LYS A 161 6.14 -7.75 -39.91
N MET A 162 6.24 -6.60 -40.57
CA MET A 162 6.82 -5.38 -39.99
C MET A 162 5.88 -4.78 -38.93
N THR A 163 4.58 -4.79 -39.21
CA THR A 163 3.56 -4.29 -38.27
C THR A 163 3.53 -5.15 -36.99
N ALA A 164 3.56 -6.48 -37.11
CA ALA A 164 3.58 -7.38 -35.95
C ALA A 164 4.81 -7.15 -35.05
N ASN A 165 5.98 -6.85 -35.64
CA ASN A 165 7.17 -6.51 -34.87
C ASN A 165 6.99 -5.19 -34.09
N TYR A 166 6.45 -4.15 -34.75
CA TYR A 166 6.18 -2.87 -34.09
C TYR A 166 5.11 -2.96 -33.01
N GLU A 167 4.05 -3.73 -33.24
CA GLU A 167 3.00 -3.97 -32.23
C GLU A 167 3.56 -4.67 -31.00
N THR A 168 4.46 -5.64 -31.18
CA THR A 168 5.13 -6.33 -30.08
C THR A 168 6.01 -5.37 -29.28
N GLU A 169 6.85 -4.59 -29.95
CA GLU A 169 7.71 -3.57 -29.32
C GLU A 169 6.86 -2.53 -28.58
N GLN A 170 5.77 -2.07 -29.18
CA GLN A 170 4.86 -1.09 -28.59
C GLN A 170 4.24 -1.62 -27.31
N LYS A 171 3.78 -2.87 -27.30
CA LYS A 171 3.21 -3.51 -26.12
C LYS A 171 4.21 -3.58 -24.97
N GLU A 172 5.44 -4.01 -25.23
CA GLU A 172 6.50 -4.08 -24.23
C GLU A 172 6.82 -2.69 -23.64
N LEU A 173 6.87 -1.65 -24.49
CA LEU A 173 7.10 -0.27 -24.07
C LEU A 173 5.96 0.26 -23.20
N LEU A 174 4.70 -0.03 -23.55
CA LEU A 174 3.53 0.39 -22.77
C LEU A 174 3.49 -0.29 -21.40
N GLU A 175 3.85 -1.57 -21.30
CA GLU A 175 3.99 -2.27 -20.02
C GLU A 175 5.09 -1.65 -19.15
N LEU A 176 6.26 -1.34 -19.75
CA LEU A 176 7.36 -0.67 -19.06
C LEU A 176 6.95 0.71 -18.53
N ILE A 177 6.26 1.51 -19.35
CA ILE A 177 5.72 2.83 -18.95
C ILE A 177 4.75 2.68 -17.77
N ALA A 178 3.82 1.72 -17.83
CA ALA A 178 2.83 1.51 -16.79
C ALA A 178 3.47 1.13 -15.44
N VAL A 179 4.42 0.19 -15.47
CA VAL A 179 5.18 -0.22 -14.27
C VAL A 179 6.02 0.94 -13.72
N GLY A 180 6.69 1.69 -14.62
CA GLY A 180 7.50 2.84 -14.24
C GLY A 180 6.68 3.96 -13.59
N LYS A 181 5.53 4.31 -14.16
CA LYS A 181 4.62 5.31 -13.60
C LYS A 181 4.09 4.89 -12.22
N LYS A 182 3.75 3.60 -12.07
CA LYS A 182 3.32 3.07 -10.77
C LYS A 182 4.42 3.20 -9.72
N LYS A 183 5.67 2.84 -10.03
CA LYS A 183 6.81 3.00 -9.11
C LYS A 183 7.04 4.45 -8.69
N LEU A 184 6.90 5.40 -9.61
CA LEU A 184 7.02 6.82 -9.29
C LEU A 184 5.90 7.29 -8.36
N LEU A 185 4.68 6.88 -8.63
CA LEU A 185 3.52 7.21 -7.80
C LEU A 185 3.68 6.65 -6.37
N ASP A 186 4.09 5.39 -6.24
CA ASP A 186 4.33 4.76 -4.94
C ASP A 186 5.45 5.47 -4.15
N ALA A 187 6.51 5.93 -4.84
CA ALA A 187 7.59 6.68 -4.22
C ALA A 187 7.15 8.07 -3.73
N GLU A 188 6.32 8.78 -4.48
CA GLU A 188 5.74 10.07 -4.05
C GLU A 188 4.78 9.88 -2.88
N GLN A 189 3.91 8.87 -2.93
CA GLN A 189 2.97 8.56 -1.84
C GLN A 189 3.72 8.27 -0.53
N THR A 190 4.83 7.55 -0.59
CA THR A 190 5.66 7.28 0.58
C THR A 190 6.21 8.57 1.22
N LYS A 191 6.58 9.58 0.41
CA LYS A 191 7.06 10.87 0.95
C LYS A 191 5.95 11.64 1.66
N VAL A 192 4.74 11.63 1.09
CA VAL A 192 3.55 12.29 1.68
C VAL A 192 3.20 11.62 2.99
N ASP A 193 3.09 10.29 3.02
CA ASP A 193 2.78 9.52 4.22
C ASP A 193 3.76 9.80 5.36
N LEU A 194 5.04 9.97 5.03
CA LEU A 194 6.08 10.27 6.01
C LEU A 194 5.95 11.67 6.61
N ARG A 195 5.61 12.68 5.80
CA ARG A 195 5.35 14.04 6.29
C ARG A 195 4.12 14.08 7.20
N LEU A 196 3.06 13.39 6.81
CA LEU A 196 1.84 13.28 7.61
C LEU A 196 2.10 12.57 8.93
N LEU A 197 2.90 11.48 8.92
CA LEU A 197 3.34 10.76 10.11
C LEU A 197 4.09 11.69 11.07
N MET A 198 5.08 12.45 10.57
CA MET A 198 5.84 13.39 11.39
C MET A 198 4.96 14.47 12.01
N LYS A 199 4.04 15.01 11.21
CA LYS A 199 3.08 16.01 11.72
C LYS A 199 2.23 15.40 12.83
N ALA A 200 1.65 14.22 12.60
CA ALA A 200 0.81 13.55 13.58
C ALA A 200 1.57 13.22 14.88
N LEU A 201 2.83 12.75 14.80
CA LEU A 201 3.65 12.45 15.97
C LEU A 201 4.01 13.70 16.78
N ARG A 202 4.11 14.89 16.14
CA ARG A 202 4.33 16.17 16.84
C ARG A 202 3.05 16.70 17.48
N ASP A 203 1.91 16.53 16.80
CA ASP A 203 0.62 17.05 17.25
C ASP A 203 0.04 16.22 18.42
N TYR A 204 0.37 14.92 18.49
CA TYR A 204 -0.11 14.02 19.55
C TYR A 204 0.93 13.87 20.66
N THR A 205 0.84 14.73 21.67
CA THR A 205 1.77 14.75 22.83
C THR A 205 1.50 13.64 23.86
N ASP A 206 0.29 13.09 23.92
CA ASP A 206 -0.07 11.99 24.82
C ASP A 206 -0.81 10.88 24.04
N ILE A 207 -0.08 9.82 23.66
CA ILE A 207 -0.60 8.71 22.85
C ILE A 207 -0.99 7.51 23.73
N ARG A 208 -1.25 7.73 25.02
CA ARG A 208 -1.64 6.65 25.94
C ARG A 208 -3.00 6.04 25.61
N GLN A 209 -3.85 6.78 24.88
CA GLN A 209 -5.15 6.27 24.42
C GLN A 209 -5.23 6.36 22.90
N LEU A 210 -5.43 5.22 22.25
CA LEU A 210 -5.67 5.16 20.82
C LEU A 210 -7.04 5.73 20.49
N THR A 211 -7.07 6.78 19.69
CA THR A 211 -8.33 7.30 19.11
C THR A 211 -8.40 6.91 17.62
N PRO A 212 -9.59 6.90 17.01
CA PRO A 212 -9.73 6.65 15.57
C PRO A 212 -8.88 7.60 14.71
N GLU A 213 -8.71 8.84 15.16
CA GLU A 213 -7.90 9.86 14.47
C GLU A 213 -6.42 9.47 14.48
N ILE A 214 -5.88 9.10 15.65
CA ILE A 214 -4.49 8.64 15.81
C ILE A 214 -4.25 7.39 14.96
N VAL A 215 -5.13 6.40 15.05
CA VAL A 215 -5.00 5.14 14.31
C VAL A 215 -5.01 5.40 12.80
N ASN A 216 -5.93 6.21 12.30
CA ASN A 216 -6.02 6.52 10.87
C ASN A 216 -4.87 7.42 10.37
N ALA A 217 -4.31 8.28 11.24
CA ALA A 217 -3.18 9.13 10.88
C ALA A 217 -1.85 8.37 10.82
N LEU A 218 -1.65 7.41 11.75
CA LEU A 218 -0.36 6.73 11.92
C LEU A 218 -0.30 5.36 11.27
N ILE A 219 -1.45 4.69 11.05
CA ILE A 219 -1.50 3.29 10.63
C ILE A 219 -2.22 3.18 9.29
N ARG A 220 -1.51 2.69 8.30
CA ARG A 220 -2.07 2.43 6.96
C ARG A 220 -2.55 0.99 6.82
N ARG A 221 -1.80 0.03 7.36
CA ARG A 221 -2.07 -1.40 7.23
C ARG A 221 -1.47 -2.18 8.39
N ILE A 222 -2.18 -3.21 8.85
CA ILE A 222 -1.71 -4.18 9.83
C ILE A 222 -1.89 -5.57 9.24
N GLU A 223 -0.84 -6.38 9.25
CA GLU A 223 -0.90 -7.78 8.84
C GLU A 223 -0.93 -8.69 10.05
N VAL A 224 -1.90 -9.59 10.08
CA VAL A 224 -2.09 -10.54 11.20
C VAL A 224 -1.68 -11.92 10.71
N HIS A 225 -0.51 -12.38 11.15
CA HIS A 225 0.01 -13.71 10.82
C HIS A 225 -0.63 -14.80 11.68
N SER A 226 -0.75 -16.02 11.13
CA SER A 226 -1.14 -17.20 11.91
C SER A 226 -0.01 -17.60 12.86
N LYS A 227 -0.35 -18.28 13.97
CA LYS A 227 0.67 -18.92 14.81
C LYS A 227 1.32 -20.05 14.02
N ASP A 228 2.65 -20.05 13.94
CA ASP A 228 3.41 -21.19 13.44
C ASP A 228 3.18 -22.38 14.36
N LYS A 229 2.61 -23.46 13.84
CA LYS A 229 2.38 -24.69 14.60
C LYS A 229 3.69 -25.43 14.99
N GLU A 230 4.83 -24.99 14.47
CA GLU A 230 6.13 -25.66 14.66
C GLU A 230 6.86 -25.26 15.97
N LYS A 231 6.34 -24.33 16.79
CA LYS A 231 7.00 -23.86 18.02
C LYS A 231 6.27 -24.16 19.32
N GLU A 232 5.38 -25.16 19.35
CA GLU A 232 4.69 -25.54 20.60
C GLU A 232 5.53 -26.44 21.55
N GLY A 233 6.83 -26.60 21.32
CA GLY A 233 7.70 -27.47 22.12
C GLY A 233 8.49 -26.82 23.26
N GLN A 234 8.47 -25.49 23.42
CA GLN A 234 9.15 -24.82 24.56
C GLN A 234 8.27 -23.69 25.08
N GLY A 235 7.82 -23.87 26.32
CA GLY A 235 7.00 -22.90 27.04
C GLY A 235 7.67 -21.53 27.12
N GLY A 236 7.04 -20.54 26.56
CA GLY A 236 7.45 -19.16 26.62
C GLY A 236 6.64 -18.34 25.62
N HIS A 237 5.80 -17.46 26.16
CA HIS A 237 5.15 -16.42 25.36
C HIS A 237 6.22 -15.50 24.76
N LEU A 238 6.80 -15.87 23.61
CA LEU A 238 7.62 -14.98 22.81
C LEU A 238 6.75 -14.36 21.71
N PHE A 239 6.19 -13.19 22.00
CA PHE A 239 5.73 -12.26 20.99
C PHE A 239 6.97 -11.78 20.22
N HIS A 240 7.19 -12.33 19.04
CA HIS A 240 8.19 -11.78 18.13
C HIS A 240 7.76 -10.39 17.71
N ARG A 241 8.47 -9.36 18.16
CA ARG A 241 8.44 -7.97 17.69
C ARG A 241 8.89 -7.90 16.22
N ARG A 242 8.08 -8.37 15.29
CA ARG A 242 8.29 -8.15 13.85
C ARG A 242 6.92 -8.03 13.19
N GLY A 243 6.50 -6.81 12.88
CA GLY A 243 5.30 -6.67 12.09
C GLY A 243 4.63 -5.31 12.11
N ILE A 244 5.38 -4.23 12.31
CA ILE A 244 4.87 -2.90 12.00
C ILE A 244 5.66 -2.41 10.80
N VAL A 245 4.95 -2.24 9.69
CA VAL A 245 5.42 -1.68 8.42
C VAL A 245 6.50 -2.50 7.71
N HIS A 246 6.13 -3.53 7.00
CA HIS A 246 6.91 -4.00 5.84
C HIS A 246 6.28 -3.46 4.55
N HIS A 247 7.02 -2.60 3.88
CA HIS A 247 6.92 -2.40 2.45
C HIS A 247 7.33 -3.74 1.82
N SER A 248 6.37 -4.54 1.38
CA SER A 248 6.71 -5.69 0.53
C SER A 248 6.66 -5.25 -0.91
N ASP A 249 7.85 -4.99 -1.46
CA ASP A 249 8.09 -5.24 -2.88
C ASP A 249 7.79 -6.73 -3.13
N ARG A 250 6.73 -7.03 -3.83
CA ARG A 250 6.57 -8.30 -4.54
C ARG A 250 6.11 -8.02 -5.95
N ASN A 251 6.94 -8.53 -6.86
CA ASN A 251 6.79 -8.72 -8.30
C ASN A 251 5.36 -8.75 -8.84
#